data_6df7e09018039da9f93832dbeadde0a4
#
_entry.id   6df7e09018039da9f93832dbeadde0a4
#
_cell.length_a   1.000
_cell.length_b   1.000
_cell.length_c   1.000
_cell.angle_alpha   90.00
_cell.angle_beta   90.00
_cell.angle_gamma   90.00
#
_symmetry.space_group_name_H-M   'P 1'
#
loop_
_entity.id
_entity.type
_entity.pdbx_description
1 polymer ?
#
loop_
_entity_poly.entity_id
_entity_poly.type
_entity_poly.pdbx_seq_one_letter_code
_entity_poly.pdbx_strand_id
1 'polypeptide(L)'
;AKDLENTVEYLKLHKKLTPFLKKYVDKFPEINFTADVWGITNMRFKLFKPGQSFERWHSEHSFDYSTRLLNIMIYLTEHNCGTEFFNGDYIKSEIGRLVIFPSYFTHTHRGQKCPNNKTRYIITGYVNFIK
;
A
#
# COMPACT_ATOMS: atom_id res chain seq x y z
N ALA A 1 -12.02 -5.88 -5.97
CA ALA A 1 -11.62 -5.01 -4.86
C ALA A 1 -12.83 -4.27 -4.29
N LYS A 2 -12.88 -4.12 -2.98
CA LYS A 2 -13.94 -3.37 -2.30
C LYS A 2 -13.37 -2.04 -1.81
N ASP A 3 -14.04 -0.94 -2.18
CA ASP A 3 -13.73 0.38 -1.66
C ASP A 3 -14.24 0.48 -0.22
N LEU A 4 -13.36 0.95 0.68
CA LEU A 4 -13.66 1.10 2.11
C LEU A 4 -14.00 2.55 2.48
N GLU A 5 -13.87 3.51 1.56
CA GLU A 5 -14.19 4.91 1.86
C GLU A 5 -15.64 5.07 2.33
N ASN A 6 -15.85 5.96 3.29
CA ASN A 6 -17.15 6.24 3.92
C ASN A 6 -17.74 5.07 4.70
N THR A 7 -16.96 4.04 5.03
CA THR A 7 -17.39 2.95 5.91
C THR A 7 -16.88 3.17 7.34
N VAL A 8 -17.50 2.48 8.30
CA VAL A 8 -17.04 2.49 9.69
C VAL A 8 -15.64 1.87 9.79
N GLU A 9 -15.38 0.82 9.00
CA GLU A 9 -14.09 0.14 8.91
C GLU A 9 -13.00 1.11 8.46
N TYR A 10 -13.29 1.96 7.48
CA TYR A 10 -12.36 2.99 7.01
C TYR A 10 -11.97 3.96 8.14
N LEU A 11 -12.94 4.46 8.88
CA LEU A 11 -12.68 5.40 9.98
C LEU A 11 -11.82 4.77 11.08
N LYS A 12 -12.10 3.53 11.44
CA LYS A 12 -11.32 2.78 12.43
C LYS A 12 -9.90 2.53 11.94
N LEU A 13 -9.75 2.14 10.70
CA LEU A 13 -8.45 1.85 10.09
C LEU A 13 -7.61 3.12 9.96
N HIS A 14 -8.21 4.21 9.49
CA HIS A 14 -7.55 5.50 9.39
C HIS A 14 -6.99 5.94 10.75
N LYS A 15 -7.78 5.81 11.81
CA LYS A 15 -7.35 6.15 13.16
C LYS A 15 -6.16 5.29 13.62
N LYS A 16 -6.16 4.00 13.30
CA LYS A 16 -5.06 3.08 13.65
C LYS A 16 -3.80 3.35 12.84
N LEU A 17 -3.93 3.78 11.60
CA LEU A 17 -2.79 4.03 10.70
C LEU A 17 -2.09 5.36 11.01
N THR A 18 -2.79 6.34 11.53
CA THR A 18 -2.27 7.69 11.76
C THR A 18 -0.96 7.70 12.57
N PRO A 19 -0.81 6.96 13.69
CA PRO A 19 0.45 6.92 14.43
C PRO A 19 1.62 6.35 13.62
N PHE A 20 1.37 5.36 12.77
CA PHE A 20 2.41 4.75 11.91
C PHE A 20 2.82 5.69 10.78
N LEU A 21 1.85 6.38 10.18
CA LEU A 21 2.16 7.40 9.19
C LEU A 21 2.99 8.53 9.81
N LYS A 22 2.67 8.94 11.03
CA LYS A 22 3.48 9.93 11.76
C LYS A 22 4.92 9.45 11.94
N LYS A 23 5.14 8.19 12.31
CA LYS A 23 6.48 7.61 12.41
C LYS A 23 7.23 7.67 11.08
N TYR A 24 6.54 7.39 9.97
CA TYR A 24 7.12 7.51 8.64
C TYR A 24 7.57 8.94 8.35
N VAL A 25 6.71 9.92 8.60
CA VAL A 25 7.00 11.34 8.37
C VAL A 25 8.13 11.83 9.29
N ASP A 26 8.19 11.37 10.53
CA ASP A 26 9.28 11.71 11.45
C ASP A 26 10.63 11.19 10.95
N LYS A 27 10.63 10.02 10.30
CA LYS A 27 11.83 9.40 9.72
C LYS A 27 12.21 10.04 8.37
N PHE A 28 11.22 10.43 7.58
CA PHE A 28 11.39 11.02 6.26
C PHE A 28 10.68 12.38 6.17
N PRO A 29 11.19 13.38 6.90
CA PRO A 29 10.49 14.68 6.98
C PRO A 29 10.46 15.44 5.65
N GLU A 30 11.23 14.99 4.67
CA GLU A 30 11.27 15.59 3.33
C GLU A 30 9.90 15.61 2.64
N ILE A 31 8.98 14.71 3.04
CA ILE A 31 7.63 14.73 2.50
C ILE A 31 6.91 16.06 2.77
N ASN A 32 7.24 16.74 3.86
CA ASN A 32 6.66 18.02 4.22
C ASN A 32 7.08 19.15 3.27
N PHE A 33 8.17 18.98 2.53
CA PHE A 33 8.63 19.95 1.55
C PHE A 33 8.02 19.72 0.17
N THR A 34 7.30 18.61 0.00
CA THR A 34 6.67 18.25 -1.27
C THR A 34 5.25 18.80 -1.38
N ALA A 35 4.54 18.88 -0.27
CA ALA A 35 3.16 19.33 -0.24
C ALA A 35 2.79 19.93 1.11
N ASP A 36 1.95 20.95 1.08
CA ASP A 36 1.44 21.59 2.30
C ASP A 36 0.36 20.73 2.97
N VAL A 37 -0.46 20.06 2.17
CA VAL A 37 -1.55 19.22 2.66
C VAL A 37 -1.57 17.88 1.94
N TRP A 38 -1.63 16.81 2.72
CA TRP A 38 -1.76 15.45 2.22
C TRP A 38 -2.52 14.60 3.23
N GLY A 39 -3.08 13.50 2.76
CA GLY A 39 -3.85 12.60 3.63
C GLY A 39 -4.07 11.23 3.02
N ILE A 40 -4.53 10.31 3.86
CA ILE A 40 -4.85 8.93 3.47
C ILE A 40 -6.16 8.91 2.68
N THR A 41 -6.13 8.28 1.51
CA THR A 41 -7.30 8.14 0.64
C THR A 41 -7.29 6.77 -0.06
N ASN A 42 -8.42 6.44 -0.71
CA ASN A 42 -8.52 5.27 -1.60
C ASN A 42 -8.19 3.95 -0.91
N MET A 43 -8.64 3.78 0.33
CA MET A 43 -8.49 2.51 1.04
C MET A 43 -9.37 1.45 0.39
N ARG A 44 -8.78 0.29 0.05
CA ARG A 44 -9.46 -0.81 -0.60
C ARG A 44 -9.08 -2.14 0.02
N PHE A 45 -10.07 -3.00 0.16
CA PHE A 45 -9.87 -4.40 0.48
C PHE A 45 -9.76 -5.20 -0.82
N LYS A 46 -8.69 -5.98 -0.97
CA LYS A 46 -8.43 -6.79 -2.14
C LYS A 46 -8.28 -8.26 -1.78
N LEU A 47 -8.83 -9.10 -2.65
CA LEU A 47 -8.74 -10.54 -2.54
C LEU A 47 -8.05 -11.08 -3.79
N PHE A 48 -7.04 -11.93 -3.58
CA PHE A 48 -6.38 -12.68 -4.65
C PHE A 48 -6.64 -14.16 -4.43
N LYS A 49 -7.30 -14.80 -5.40
CA LYS A 49 -7.50 -16.24 -5.41
C LYS A 49 -6.16 -16.96 -5.61
N PRO A 50 -6.04 -18.26 -5.26
CA PRO A 50 -4.82 -19.01 -5.51
C PRO A 50 -4.30 -18.81 -6.94
N GLY A 51 -3.03 -18.48 -7.07
CA GLY A 51 -2.39 -18.23 -8.36
C GLY A 51 -2.61 -16.83 -8.96
N GLN A 52 -3.46 -16.00 -8.34
CA GLN A 52 -3.66 -14.63 -8.78
C GLN A 52 -2.69 -13.67 -8.10
N SER A 53 -2.24 -12.67 -8.83
CA SER A 53 -1.45 -11.55 -8.30
C SER A 53 -1.42 -10.43 -9.34
N PHE A 54 -0.99 -9.24 -8.92
CA PHE A 54 -0.67 -8.15 -9.81
C PHE A 54 0.82 -8.25 -10.20
N GLU A 55 1.11 -9.06 -11.23
CA GLU A 55 2.49 -9.45 -11.61
C GLU A 55 3.23 -8.40 -12.42
N ARG A 56 2.55 -7.39 -12.90
CA ARG A 56 3.15 -6.35 -13.71
C ARG A 56 4.01 -5.42 -12.85
N TRP A 57 5.24 -5.15 -13.30
CA TRP A 57 6.07 -4.10 -12.72
C TRP A 57 5.37 -2.74 -12.87
N HIS A 58 5.22 -2.01 -11.77
CA HIS A 58 4.51 -0.73 -11.78
C HIS A 58 4.91 0.16 -10.60
N SER A 59 4.55 1.41 -10.71
CA SER A 59 4.46 2.37 -9.62
C SER A 59 3.10 3.07 -9.71
N GLU A 60 2.58 3.53 -8.60
CA GLU A 60 1.22 4.10 -8.55
C GLU A 60 1.15 5.56 -8.99
N HIS A 61 2.26 6.28 -8.89
CA HIS A 61 2.33 7.65 -9.40
C HIS A 61 2.48 7.62 -10.91
N SER A 62 1.58 8.31 -11.62
CA SER A 62 1.57 8.38 -13.07
C SER A 62 0.92 9.68 -13.51
N PHE A 63 0.84 9.91 -14.82
CA PHE A 63 0.16 11.06 -15.39
C PHE A 63 -1.29 11.17 -14.88
N ASP A 64 -2.02 10.05 -14.88
CA ASP A 64 -3.42 10.03 -14.45
C ASP A 64 -3.58 10.03 -12.91
N TYR A 65 -2.53 9.71 -12.17
CA TYR A 65 -2.53 9.61 -10.71
C TYR A 65 -1.39 10.42 -10.10
N SER A 66 -1.28 11.66 -10.53
CA SER A 66 -0.17 12.56 -10.18
C SER A 66 -0.18 13.04 -8.73
N THR A 67 -1.27 12.83 -8.00
CA THR A 67 -1.39 13.24 -6.59
C THR A 67 -0.92 12.18 -5.61
N ARG A 68 -0.59 10.97 -6.06
CA ARG A 68 -0.15 9.87 -5.19
C ARG A 68 1.29 10.09 -4.71
N LEU A 69 1.48 10.06 -3.40
CA LEU A 69 2.77 10.24 -2.72
C LEU A 69 3.31 8.94 -2.16
N LEU A 70 2.50 8.26 -1.36
CA LEU A 70 2.89 7.03 -0.66
C LEU A 70 1.86 5.94 -0.90
N ASN A 71 2.37 4.71 -0.96
CA ASN A 71 1.56 3.51 -0.89
C ASN A 71 1.46 3.04 0.56
N ILE A 72 0.28 2.56 0.93
CA ILE A 72 0.04 1.87 2.19
C ILE A 72 -0.45 0.48 1.85
N MET A 73 0.18 -0.54 2.41
CA MET A 73 -0.25 -1.93 2.26
C MET A 73 -0.30 -2.60 3.61
N ILE A 74 -1.37 -3.36 3.86
CA ILE A 74 -1.52 -4.18 5.06
C ILE A 74 -1.80 -5.60 4.61
N TYR A 75 -0.91 -6.53 4.96
CA TYR A 75 -1.12 -7.94 4.69
C TYR A 75 -2.05 -8.53 5.74
N LEU A 76 -3.07 -9.28 5.28
CA LEU A 76 -4.06 -9.89 6.16
C LEU A 76 -3.95 -11.42 6.20
N THR A 77 -3.05 -11.98 5.41
CA THR A 77 -2.82 -13.43 5.34
C THR A 77 -1.35 -13.76 5.46
N GLU A 78 -1.09 -14.90 6.06
CA GLU A 78 0.25 -15.48 6.13
C GLU A 78 0.53 -16.26 4.84
N HIS A 79 1.58 -15.84 4.11
CA HIS A 79 1.95 -16.45 2.85
C HIS A 79 3.46 -16.41 2.64
N ASN A 80 3.99 -17.36 1.87
CA ASN A 80 5.39 -17.35 1.45
C ASN A 80 5.65 -16.45 0.23
N CYS A 81 4.66 -15.74 -0.22
CA CYS A 81 4.74 -14.72 -1.27
C CYS A 81 4.39 -13.35 -0.69
N GLY A 82 4.62 -12.30 -1.43
CA GLY A 82 4.32 -10.94 -1.00
C GLY A 82 4.54 -9.94 -2.12
N THR A 83 5.31 -8.91 -1.82
CA THR A 83 5.63 -7.84 -2.77
C THR A 83 7.12 -7.87 -3.09
N GLU A 84 7.43 -7.82 -4.37
CA GLU A 84 8.80 -7.79 -4.89
C GLU A 84 9.08 -6.42 -5.49
N PHE A 85 10.21 -5.82 -5.11
CA PHE A 85 10.67 -4.57 -5.67
C PHE A 85 11.69 -4.82 -6.79
N PHE A 86 11.71 -3.94 -7.77
CA PHE A 86 12.59 -4.10 -8.94
C PHE A 86 14.09 -4.15 -8.58
N ASN A 87 14.48 -3.53 -7.46
CA ASN A 87 15.86 -3.58 -6.96
C ASN A 87 16.24 -4.93 -6.32
N GLY A 88 15.30 -5.87 -6.21
CA GLY A 88 15.51 -7.18 -5.60
C GLY A 88 15.02 -7.31 -4.17
N ASP A 89 14.62 -6.22 -3.52
CA ASP A 89 14.02 -6.30 -2.19
C ASP A 89 12.68 -7.02 -2.25
N TYR A 90 12.35 -7.67 -1.13
CA TYR A 90 11.18 -8.51 -1.05
C TYR A 90 10.53 -8.37 0.33
N ILE A 91 9.21 -8.25 0.35
CA ILE A 91 8.43 -8.19 1.59
C ILE A 91 7.44 -9.35 1.59
N LYS A 92 7.60 -10.24 2.58
CA LYS A 92 6.73 -11.40 2.76
C LYS A 92 5.37 -10.98 3.33
N SER A 93 4.31 -11.61 2.84
CA SER A 93 2.96 -11.45 3.38
C SER A 93 2.87 -12.09 4.77
N GLU A 94 2.80 -11.27 5.80
CA GLU A 94 2.58 -11.67 7.20
C GLU A 94 1.35 -10.95 7.74
N ILE A 95 0.53 -11.66 8.50
CA ILE A 95 -0.69 -11.08 9.08
C ILE A 95 -0.35 -9.85 9.93
N GLY A 96 -1.00 -8.73 9.61
CA GLY A 96 -0.83 -7.48 10.33
C GLY A 96 0.39 -6.67 9.93
N ARG A 97 1.19 -7.12 8.96
CA ARG A 97 2.34 -6.33 8.48
C ARG A 97 1.85 -5.12 7.68
N LEU A 98 2.24 -3.96 8.15
CA LEU A 98 2.02 -2.68 7.47
C LEU A 98 3.28 -2.27 6.74
N VAL A 99 3.12 -1.86 5.48
CA VAL A 99 4.22 -1.35 4.65
C VAL A 99 3.82 0.03 4.12
N ILE A 100 4.73 0.98 4.25
CA ILE A 100 4.57 2.33 3.69
C ILE A 100 5.80 2.64 2.87
N PHE A 101 5.60 3.01 1.61
CA PHE A 101 6.70 3.34 0.70
C PHE A 101 6.26 4.36 -0.36
N PRO A 102 7.21 5.09 -0.97
CA PRO A 102 6.89 6.06 -2.02
C PRO A 102 6.17 5.45 -3.21
N SER A 103 5.19 6.16 -3.76
CA SER A 103 4.42 5.71 -4.93
C SER A 103 5.18 5.85 -6.26
N TYR A 104 6.41 6.38 -6.22
CA TYR A 104 7.18 6.77 -7.40
C TYR A 104 7.95 5.60 -8.02
N PHE A 105 8.49 5.83 -9.21
CA PHE A 105 9.27 4.84 -9.96
C PHE A 105 10.52 4.31 -9.22
N THR A 106 11.00 5.04 -8.21
CA THR A 106 12.09 4.61 -7.34
C THR A 106 11.75 3.35 -6.53
N HIS A 107 10.46 3.05 -6.40
CA HIS A 107 9.93 1.88 -5.68
C HIS A 107 9.01 1.05 -6.57
N THR A 108 9.41 0.87 -7.82
CA THR A 108 8.70 -0.01 -8.76
C THR A 108 8.63 -1.43 -8.19
N HIS A 109 7.45 -2.02 -8.23
CA HIS A 109 7.18 -3.29 -7.56
C HIS A 109 6.12 -4.09 -8.30
N ARG A 110 5.92 -5.32 -7.85
CA ARG A 110 4.85 -6.22 -8.30
C ARG A 110 4.44 -7.17 -7.18
N GLY A 111 3.21 -7.67 -7.27
CA GLY A 111 2.77 -8.78 -6.44
C GLY A 111 3.35 -10.08 -6.96
N GLN A 112 3.78 -10.96 -6.06
CA GLN A 112 4.23 -12.29 -6.40
C GLN A 112 3.06 -13.25 -6.50
N LYS A 113 3.14 -14.22 -7.41
CA LYS A 113 2.22 -15.36 -7.41
C LYS A 113 2.41 -16.19 -6.16
N CYS A 114 1.31 -16.47 -5.47
CA CYS A 114 1.34 -17.37 -4.34
C CYS A 114 1.21 -18.80 -4.83
N PRO A 115 2.22 -19.67 -4.56
CA PRO A 115 2.23 -21.01 -5.10
C PRO A 115 1.26 -21.97 -4.42
N ASN A 116 0.70 -21.61 -3.27
CA ASN A 116 -0.18 -22.49 -2.50
C ASN A 116 -1.64 -22.27 -2.89
N ASN A 117 -2.49 -23.24 -2.51
CA ASN A 117 -3.94 -23.18 -2.70
C ASN A 117 -4.63 -22.26 -1.68
N LYS A 118 -4.01 -21.16 -1.31
CA LYS A 118 -4.56 -20.21 -0.34
C LYS A 118 -4.96 -18.90 -1.01
N THR A 119 -6.10 -18.38 -0.59
CA THR A 119 -6.52 -17.03 -0.93
C THR A 119 -5.71 -16.03 -0.12
N ARG A 120 -5.31 -14.94 -0.74
CA ARG A 120 -4.58 -13.85 -0.10
C ARG A 120 -5.46 -12.61 0.02
N TYR A 121 -5.48 -12.03 1.21
CA TYR A 121 -6.20 -10.78 1.50
C TYR A 121 -5.21 -9.66 1.81
N ILE A 122 -5.49 -8.47 1.31
CA ILE A 122 -4.66 -7.29 1.52
C ILE A 122 -5.55 -6.04 1.54
N ILE A 123 -5.16 -5.07 2.35
CA ILE A 123 -5.71 -3.71 2.28
C ILE A 123 -4.66 -2.83 1.64
N THR A 124 -5.07 -2.01 0.68
CA THR A 124 -4.20 -1.00 0.06
C THR A 124 -4.82 0.37 0.22
N GLY A 125 -3.97 1.38 0.28
CA GLY A 125 -4.37 2.77 0.29
C GLY A 125 -3.23 3.65 -0.14
N TYR A 126 -3.50 4.94 -0.23
CA TYR A 126 -2.52 5.93 -0.66
C TYR A 126 -2.52 7.12 0.26
N VAL A 127 -1.36 7.76 0.35
CA VAL A 127 -1.28 9.14 0.79
C VAL A 127 -1.23 10.00 -0.47
N ASN A 128 -2.18 10.91 -0.59
CA ASN A 128 -2.32 11.81 -1.73
C ASN A 128 -2.16 13.26 -1.31
N PHE A 129 -1.70 14.09 -2.24
CA PHE A 129 -1.89 15.53 -2.13
C PHE A 129 -3.38 15.85 -2.02
N ILE A 130 -3.71 16.79 -1.16
CA ILE A 130 -5.08 17.28 -0.98
C ILE A 130 -5.08 18.79 -1.24
N LYS A 131 -6.03 19.22 -2.06
CA LYS A 131 -6.24 20.66 -2.31
C LYS A 131 -7.03 21.27 -1.17
#